data_6a2e647df00f02f0a26e9605412ddd88
#
_entry.id   6a2e647df00f02f0a26e9605412ddd88
#
_cell.length_a   1.000
_cell.length_b   1.000
_cell.length_c   1.000
_cell.angle_alpha   90.00
_cell.angle_beta   90.00
_cell.angle_gamma   90.00
#
_symmetry.space_group_name_H-M   'P 1'
#
loop_
_entity.id
_entity.type
_entity.pdbx_description
1 polymer ?
#
loop_
_entity_poly.entity_id
_entity_poly.type
_entity_poly.pdbx_seq_one_letter_code
_entity_poly.pdbx_strand_id
1 'polypeptide(L)'
;MAPPKIFSLEGKGLKLDTAADIEAHIKPLSESTEYTEIRLGGNTLGVPASERLAAVLSTQKNLEVAELADIFTSRLLSEIPDALTFLLNALLDISTLHTVNLSDNAFGANTQKPLVDFLSRHTPLRHLILNNNGMGPEAGSNIAKALTELAERKEQARKAGKEVPLLESIVCGRNRLENGSMQAWAHAYEVHAAGIRSVKMTQNGIRQEGISHLLKEGLRHARALEVLDLQDNTFTVTGSTALASVVGGWPSLRELGVGDCLLSARGGIKVAQALAEGKNEKVETLRLQYNEISAASVKQFLHAAKTALPALRRIELNGNKFEEEEDSVTDLRELLEARKEEHGKEDDPEDMWGIDELDELEEESDEEEEEEVEEEKIVKDTEKAANEKVAHVDDDKEVDKLAEALGKTGL
;
A
#
# COMPACT_ATOMS: atom_id res chain seq x y z
N MET A 1 17.06 23.86 7.73
CA MET A 1 16.75 23.97 6.28
C MET A 1 15.96 25.24 6.07
N ALA A 2 16.10 25.92 4.92
CA ALA A 2 15.22 27.02 4.56
C ALA A 2 13.77 26.48 4.36
N PRO A 3 12.72 27.26 4.63
CA PRO A 3 11.36 26.82 4.37
C PRO A 3 11.17 26.52 2.87
N PRO A 4 10.32 25.54 2.51
CA PRO A 4 10.06 25.19 1.12
C PRO A 4 9.50 26.40 0.36
N LYS A 5 10.01 26.64 -0.85
CA LYS A 5 9.45 27.64 -1.75
C LYS A 5 8.44 26.96 -2.66
N ILE A 6 7.18 27.18 -2.39
CA ILE A 6 6.05 26.50 -3.03
C ILE A 6 5.50 27.35 -4.17
N PHE A 7 5.37 26.75 -5.35
CA PHE A 7 4.52 27.27 -6.41
C PHE A 7 3.18 26.55 -6.40
N SER A 8 2.06 27.25 -6.30
CA SER A 8 0.75 26.63 -6.19
C SER A 8 -0.30 27.28 -7.12
N LEU A 9 -0.93 26.43 -7.91
CA LEU A 9 -2.21 26.68 -8.59
C LEU A 9 -3.33 25.82 -8.01
N GLU A 10 -3.07 25.10 -6.91
CA GLU A 10 -3.99 24.13 -6.32
C GLU A 10 -5.36 24.76 -6.02
N GLY A 11 -6.42 24.01 -6.37
CA GLY A 11 -7.80 24.39 -6.09
C GLY A 11 -8.34 25.61 -6.84
N LYS A 12 -7.63 26.12 -7.85
CA LYS A 12 -8.08 27.30 -8.60
C LYS A 12 -9.14 27.00 -9.67
N GLY A 13 -9.40 25.73 -9.97
CA GLY A 13 -10.41 25.32 -10.95
C GLY A 13 -10.15 25.81 -12.37
N LEU A 14 -8.88 25.98 -12.74
CA LEU A 14 -8.49 26.53 -14.02
C LEU A 14 -8.70 25.51 -15.15
N LYS A 15 -9.26 25.98 -16.26
CA LYS A 15 -9.32 25.24 -17.51
C LYS A 15 -8.22 25.71 -18.44
N LEU A 16 -7.14 24.95 -18.54
CA LEU A 16 -5.91 25.29 -19.25
C LEU A 16 -5.80 24.43 -20.52
N ASP A 17 -6.46 24.83 -21.59
CA ASP A 17 -6.52 24.08 -22.85
C ASP A 17 -5.28 24.34 -23.73
N THR A 18 -4.79 25.55 -23.75
CA THR A 18 -3.72 26.00 -24.66
C THR A 18 -2.50 26.52 -23.91
N ALA A 19 -1.39 26.66 -24.61
CA ALA A 19 -0.19 27.31 -24.08
C ALA A 19 -0.46 28.76 -23.64
N ALA A 20 -1.35 29.48 -24.32
CA ALA A 20 -1.73 30.85 -23.95
C ALA A 20 -2.50 30.89 -22.62
N ASP A 21 -3.37 29.92 -22.37
CA ASP A 21 -4.16 29.87 -21.12
C ASP A 21 -3.27 29.73 -19.90
N ILE A 22 -2.20 28.93 -19.99
CA ILE A 22 -1.32 28.66 -18.84
C ILE A 22 -0.22 29.72 -18.67
N GLU A 23 0.16 30.44 -19.72
CA GLU A 23 1.33 31.35 -19.73
C GLU A 23 1.33 32.35 -18.58
N ALA A 24 0.20 33.06 -18.36
CA ALA A 24 0.10 34.03 -17.28
C ALA A 24 0.25 33.43 -15.88
N HIS A 25 -0.18 32.14 -15.71
CA HIS A 25 -0.16 31.46 -14.44
C HIS A 25 1.23 30.92 -14.08
N ILE A 26 2.03 30.47 -15.06
CA ILE A 26 3.37 29.91 -14.85
C ILE A 26 4.50 30.94 -14.95
N LYS A 27 4.19 32.23 -15.17
CA LYS A 27 5.18 33.29 -15.21
C LYS A 27 6.14 33.27 -13.99
N PRO A 28 5.69 33.11 -12.74
CA PRO A 28 6.59 33.02 -11.60
C PRO A 28 7.60 31.87 -11.68
N LEU A 29 7.20 30.70 -12.24
CA LEU A 29 8.11 29.58 -12.50
C LEU A 29 9.15 29.89 -13.57
N SER A 30 8.77 30.70 -14.58
CA SER A 30 9.70 31.09 -15.64
C SER A 30 10.72 32.13 -15.16
N GLU A 31 10.39 32.94 -14.16
CA GLU A 31 11.22 34.01 -13.62
C GLU A 31 12.12 33.54 -12.44
N SER A 32 11.86 32.38 -11.82
CA SER A 32 12.63 31.85 -10.69
C SER A 32 12.80 30.35 -10.78
N THR A 33 13.98 29.86 -10.45
CA THR A 33 14.31 28.42 -10.35
C THR A 33 14.48 27.94 -8.89
N GLU A 34 14.00 28.74 -7.93
CA GLU A 34 14.18 28.44 -6.49
C GLU A 34 13.05 27.62 -5.87
N TYR A 35 12.05 27.24 -6.67
CA TYR A 35 10.94 26.45 -6.19
C TYR A 35 11.39 25.02 -5.89
N THR A 36 11.02 24.56 -4.69
CA THR A 36 11.26 23.18 -4.22
C THR A 36 10.01 22.32 -4.33
N GLU A 37 8.84 22.93 -4.46
CA GLU A 37 7.56 22.24 -4.55
C GLU A 37 6.64 22.91 -5.56
N ILE A 38 5.93 22.08 -6.36
CA ILE A 38 4.82 22.53 -7.21
C ILE A 38 3.54 21.82 -6.82
N ARG A 39 2.42 22.57 -6.80
CA ARG A 39 1.06 22.07 -6.57
C ARG A 39 0.13 22.54 -7.67
N LEU A 40 -0.42 21.59 -8.43
CA LEU A 40 -1.26 21.87 -9.60
C LEU A 40 -2.68 21.29 -9.46
N GLY A 41 -2.99 20.60 -8.38
CA GLY A 41 -4.22 19.86 -8.18
C GLY A 41 -5.51 20.67 -8.33
N GLY A 42 -6.58 20.01 -8.80
CA GLY A 42 -7.89 20.66 -9.00
C GLY A 42 -7.95 21.61 -10.19
N ASN A 43 -7.07 21.45 -11.18
CA ASN A 43 -7.10 22.16 -12.45
C ASN A 43 -7.19 21.14 -13.59
N THR A 44 -7.43 21.61 -14.83
CA THR A 44 -7.46 20.70 -15.97
C THR A 44 -6.53 21.19 -17.08
N LEU A 45 -5.51 20.34 -17.39
CA LEU A 45 -4.47 20.66 -18.37
C LEU A 45 -4.70 19.91 -19.69
N GLY A 46 -4.80 20.64 -20.78
CA GLY A 46 -4.77 20.10 -22.16
C GLY A 46 -3.35 19.81 -22.62
N VAL A 47 -3.20 19.09 -23.73
CA VAL A 47 -1.89 18.72 -24.30
C VAL A 47 -1.00 19.93 -24.54
N PRO A 48 -1.44 21.02 -25.23
CA PRO A 48 -0.58 22.19 -25.48
C PRO A 48 -0.20 22.97 -24.22
N ALA A 49 -1.08 23.00 -23.20
CA ALA A 49 -0.77 23.62 -21.92
C ALA A 49 0.27 22.77 -21.14
N SER A 50 0.15 21.44 -21.18
CA SER A 50 1.10 20.52 -20.57
C SER A 50 2.48 20.60 -21.23
N GLU A 51 2.57 20.69 -22.54
CA GLU A 51 3.82 20.90 -23.27
C GLU A 51 4.50 22.21 -22.86
N ARG A 52 3.72 23.32 -22.79
CA ARG A 52 4.26 24.61 -22.36
C ARG A 52 4.73 24.59 -20.90
N LEU A 53 3.98 23.99 -20.00
CA LEU A 53 4.36 23.81 -18.61
C LEU A 53 5.63 22.97 -18.49
N ALA A 54 5.71 21.86 -19.22
CA ALA A 54 6.87 20.97 -19.23
C ALA A 54 8.16 21.70 -19.61
N ALA A 55 8.10 22.60 -20.60
CA ALA A 55 9.25 23.42 -21.00
C ALA A 55 9.77 24.30 -19.84
N VAL A 56 8.88 24.80 -18.98
CA VAL A 56 9.28 25.57 -17.79
C VAL A 56 9.73 24.65 -16.67
N LEU A 57 9.03 23.53 -16.40
CA LEU A 57 9.40 22.58 -15.37
C LEU A 57 10.81 22.00 -15.59
N SER A 58 11.21 21.76 -16.82
CA SER A 58 12.54 21.24 -17.13
C SER A 58 13.69 22.14 -16.63
N THR A 59 13.40 23.42 -16.36
CA THR A 59 14.37 24.39 -15.80
C THR A 59 14.44 24.38 -14.28
N GLN A 60 13.46 23.77 -13.58
CA GLN A 60 13.31 23.79 -12.13
C GLN A 60 14.21 22.73 -11.45
N LYS A 61 15.52 22.93 -11.43
CA LYS A 61 16.49 21.92 -10.96
C LYS A 61 16.53 21.71 -9.44
N ASN A 62 15.83 22.56 -8.67
CA ASN A 62 15.72 22.45 -7.21
C ASN A 62 14.41 21.79 -6.74
N LEU A 63 13.57 21.34 -7.67
CA LEU A 63 12.28 20.75 -7.34
C LEU A 63 12.46 19.42 -6.62
N GLU A 64 11.82 19.30 -5.46
CA GLU A 64 11.84 18.15 -4.57
C GLU A 64 10.50 17.39 -4.56
N VAL A 65 9.38 18.14 -4.73
CA VAL A 65 8.02 17.63 -4.63
C VAL A 65 7.18 18.08 -5.82
N ALA A 66 6.51 17.15 -6.49
CA ALA A 66 5.55 17.39 -7.56
C ALA A 66 4.17 16.86 -7.20
N GLU A 67 3.26 17.76 -6.77
CA GLU A 67 1.85 17.48 -6.48
C GLU A 67 1.03 17.74 -7.75
N LEU A 68 0.76 16.64 -8.48
CA LEU A 68 0.06 16.60 -9.76
C LEU A 68 -1.25 15.80 -9.69
N ALA A 69 -1.86 15.74 -8.51
CA ALA A 69 -3.15 15.08 -8.32
C ALA A 69 -4.27 15.88 -9.02
N ASP A 70 -5.24 15.18 -9.62
CA ASP A 70 -6.42 15.78 -10.25
C ASP A 70 -6.09 16.94 -11.21
N ILE A 71 -5.24 16.65 -12.22
CA ILE A 71 -4.86 17.65 -13.24
C ILE A 71 -5.47 17.36 -14.62
N PHE A 72 -6.31 16.32 -14.74
CA PHE A 72 -6.91 15.90 -16.01
C PHE A 72 -8.44 15.74 -15.95
N THR A 73 -9.10 16.27 -14.91
CA THR A 73 -10.56 16.23 -14.82
C THR A 73 -11.21 16.82 -16.07
N SER A 74 -12.22 16.11 -16.62
CA SER A 74 -12.93 16.46 -17.85
C SER A 74 -12.10 16.41 -19.15
N ARG A 75 -10.90 15.80 -19.14
CA ARG A 75 -10.12 15.55 -20.36
C ARG A 75 -10.55 14.26 -21.05
N LEU A 76 -10.36 14.23 -22.36
CA LEU A 76 -10.52 13.00 -23.12
C LEU A 76 -9.42 12.00 -22.73
N LEU A 77 -9.77 10.72 -22.58
CA LEU A 77 -8.80 9.66 -22.28
C LEU A 77 -7.66 9.57 -23.33
N SER A 78 -7.91 10.02 -24.58
CA SER A 78 -6.89 10.06 -25.63
C SER A 78 -5.88 11.19 -25.47
N GLU A 79 -6.19 12.24 -24.71
CA GLU A 79 -5.29 13.41 -24.50
C GLU A 79 -4.33 13.17 -23.32
N ILE A 80 -4.76 12.39 -22.31
CA ILE A 80 -4.02 12.20 -21.07
C ILE A 80 -2.62 11.61 -21.31
N PRO A 81 -2.41 10.55 -22.14
CA PRO A 81 -1.09 9.99 -22.37
C PRO A 81 -0.08 10.98 -22.92
N ASP A 82 -0.47 11.82 -23.86
CA ASP A 82 0.42 12.82 -24.47
C ASP A 82 0.75 13.93 -23.48
N ALA A 83 -0.26 14.49 -22.79
CA ALA A 83 -0.07 15.51 -21.76
C ALA A 83 0.85 15.00 -20.63
N LEU A 84 0.59 13.80 -20.12
CA LEU A 84 1.41 13.19 -19.09
C LEU A 84 2.85 12.90 -19.55
N THR A 85 3.03 12.51 -20.82
CA THR A 85 4.35 12.29 -21.42
C THR A 85 5.20 13.57 -21.38
N PHE A 86 4.64 14.71 -21.75
CA PHE A 86 5.36 15.99 -21.68
C PHE A 86 5.78 16.29 -20.23
N LEU A 87 4.85 16.20 -19.28
CA LEU A 87 5.12 16.53 -17.89
C LEU A 87 6.16 15.60 -17.28
N LEU A 88 6.01 14.28 -17.41
CA LEU A 88 6.92 13.31 -16.82
C LEU A 88 8.31 13.34 -17.44
N ASN A 89 8.43 13.59 -18.76
CA ASN A 89 9.74 13.78 -19.39
C ASN A 89 10.47 15.01 -18.85
N ALA A 90 9.76 16.11 -18.59
CA ALA A 90 10.36 17.31 -17.99
C ALA A 90 10.86 17.07 -16.56
N LEU A 91 10.17 16.21 -15.79
CA LEU A 91 10.52 15.86 -14.43
C LEU A 91 11.63 14.80 -14.32
N LEU A 92 11.83 13.99 -15.37
CA LEU A 92 12.71 12.83 -15.34
C LEU A 92 14.16 13.16 -14.96
N ASP A 93 14.69 14.30 -15.44
CA ASP A 93 16.07 14.71 -15.25
C ASP A 93 16.28 15.66 -14.05
N ILE A 94 15.28 15.79 -13.18
CA ILE A 94 15.38 16.60 -11.96
C ILE A 94 15.90 15.71 -10.83
N SER A 95 17.19 15.83 -10.52
CA SER A 95 17.88 14.96 -9.58
C SER A 95 17.47 15.13 -8.11
N THR A 96 16.83 16.24 -7.78
CA THR A 96 16.30 16.55 -6.44
C THR A 96 14.88 16.06 -6.22
N LEU A 97 14.15 15.74 -7.28
CA LEU A 97 12.74 15.37 -7.22
C LEU A 97 12.59 13.95 -6.63
N HIS A 98 12.14 13.88 -5.40
CA HIS A 98 12.00 12.62 -4.69
C HIS A 98 10.56 12.23 -4.36
N THR A 99 9.60 13.16 -4.47
CA THR A 99 8.18 12.91 -4.18
C THR A 99 7.32 13.27 -5.41
N VAL A 100 6.53 12.30 -5.87
CA VAL A 100 5.63 12.50 -7.01
C VAL A 100 4.24 11.98 -6.65
N ASN A 101 3.26 12.87 -6.66
CA ASN A 101 1.84 12.55 -6.48
C ASN A 101 1.11 12.73 -7.81
N LEU A 102 0.52 11.65 -8.30
CA LEU A 102 -0.26 11.59 -9.54
C LEU A 102 -1.67 11.00 -9.28
N SER A 103 -2.17 11.15 -8.05
CA SER A 103 -3.50 10.64 -7.67
C SER A 103 -4.63 11.29 -8.47
N ASP A 104 -5.78 10.63 -8.50
CA ASP A 104 -7.06 11.18 -9.00
C ASP A 104 -7.05 11.63 -10.48
N ASN A 105 -6.22 11.01 -11.31
CA ASN A 105 -6.07 11.38 -12.73
C ASN A 105 -6.82 10.46 -13.70
N ALA A 106 -7.54 9.47 -13.21
CA ALA A 106 -8.34 8.52 -13.99
C ALA A 106 -7.56 7.89 -15.17
N PHE A 107 -6.33 7.49 -14.94
CA PHE A 107 -5.41 7.00 -15.98
C PHE A 107 -5.93 5.76 -16.72
N GLY A 108 -6.62 4.85 -16.04
CA GLY A 108 -7.05 3.59 -16.63
C GLY A 108 -5.89 2.78 -17.22
N ALA A 109 -6.22 1.82 -18.09
CA ALA A 109 -5.21 0.98 -18.75
C ALA A 109 -4.43 1.72 -19.86
N ASN A 110 -4.97 2.81 -20.40
CA ASN A 110 -4.39 3.46 -21.59
C ASN A 110 -3.20 4.37 -21.29
N THR A 111 -3.03 4.80 -20.04
CA THR A 111 -2.01 5.79 -19.65
C THR A 111 -0.77 5.14 -19.01
N GLN A 112 -0.69 3.81 -19.00
CA GLN A 112 0.41 3.08 -18.35
C GLN A 112 1.78 3.40 -18.95
N LYS A 113 1.89 3.61 -20.27
CA LYS A 113 3.20 3.78 -20.94
C LYS A 113 4.01 4.97 -20.41
N PRO A 114 3.51 6.22 -20.33
CA PRO A 114 4.25 7.33 -19.74
C PRO A 114 4.68 7.09 -18.29
N LEU A 115 3.81 6.43 -17.49
CA LEU A 115 4.13 6.08 -16.11
C LEU A 115 5.27 5.06 -16.03
N VAL A 116 5.20 3.98 -16.81
CA VAL A 116 6.25 2.95 -16.87
C VAL A 116 7.59 3.56 -17.31
N ASP A 117 7.58 4.37 -18.36
CA ASP A 117 8.79 5.03 -18.87
C ASP A 117 9.44 5.96 -17.82
N PHE A 118 8.65 6.67 -17.04
CA PHE A 118 9.14 7.53 -15.96
C PHE A 118 9.59 6.72 -14.74
N LEU A 119 8.72 5.86 -14.21
CA LEU A 119 8.97 5.14 -12.97
C LEU A 119 10.17 4.20 -13.09
N SER A 120 10.37 3.56 -14.25
CA SER A 120 11.54 2.69 -14.44
C SER A 120 12.87 3.45 -14.48
N ARG A 121 12.89 4.77 -14.65
CA ARG A 121 14.11 5.56 -14.92
C ARG A 121 14.42 6.62 -13.87
N HIS A 122 13.41 7.14 -13.15
CA HIS A 122 13.57 8.25 -12.22
C HIS A 122 14.22 7.80 -10.90
N THR A 123 15.54 7.65 -10.89
CA THR A 123 16.28 7.10 -9.73
C THR A 123 16.22 7.95 -8.45
N PRO A 124 15.93 9.28 -8.43
CA PRO A 124 15.76 10.03 -7.19
C PRO A 124 14.50 9.68 -6.39
N LEU A 125 13.51 8.99 -6.97
CA LEU A 125 12.20 8.72 -6.38
C LEU A 125 12.32 8.04 -4.99
N ARG A 126 11.66 8.63 -3.97
CA ARG A 126 11.51 8.09 -2.61
C ARG A 126 10.05 7.82 -2.25
N HIS A 127 9.15 8.71 -2.68
CA HIS A 127 7.73 8.67 -2.33
C HIS A 127 6.89 8.73 -3.61
N LEU A 128 6.11 7.69 -3.84
CA LEU A 128 5.19 7.56 -4.97
C LEU A 128 3.75 7.51 -4.49
N ILE A 129 2.90 8.39 -5.01
CA ILE A 129 1.48 8.44 -4.68
C ILE A 129 0.66 8.34 -5.97
N LEU A 130 -0.13 7.28 -6.10
CA LEU A 130 -0.90 6.91 -7.30
C LEU A 130 -2.35 6.53 -6.99
N ASN A 131 -2.95 7.09 -5.93
CA ASN A 131 -4.31 6.73 -5.56
C ASN A 131 -5.33 7.05 -6.68
N ASN A 132 -6.39 6.24 -6.71
CA ASN A 132 -7.62 6.52 -7.46
C ASN A 132 -7.39 6.82 -8.96
N ASN A 133 -6.66 5.95 -9.64
CA ASN A 133 -6.40 6.08 -11.08
C ASN A 133 -7.09 5.00 -11.93
N GLY A 134 -7.73 4.00 -11.30
CA GLY A 134 -8.49 2.97 -12.00
C GLY A 134 -7.65 2.12 -12.98
N MET A 135 -6.40 1.85 -12.63
CA MET A 135 -5.41 1.21 -13.53
C MET A 135 -5.77 -0.22 -13.94
N GLY A 136 -6.41 -0.99 -13.04
CA GLY A 136 -6.68 -2.41 -13.25
C GLY A 136 -5.43 -3.28 -13.10
N PRO A 137 -5.59 -4.62 -13.16
CA PRO A 137 -4.50 -5.55 -12.86
C PRO A 137 -3.37 -5.54 -13.88
N GLU A 138 -3.65 -5.32 -15.18
CA GLU A 138 -2.64 -5.30 -16.21
C GLU A 138 -1.71 -4.08 -16.07
N ALA A 139 -2.27 -2.87 -16.01
CA ALA A 139 -1.48 -1.66 -15.82
C ALA A 139 -0.79 -1.67 -14.46
N GLY A 140 -1.46 -2.14 -13.41
CA GLY A 140 -0.85 -2.34 -12.10
C GLY A 140 0.38 -3.25 -12.13
N SER A 141 0.32 -4.36 -12.88
CA SER A 141 1.48 -5.25 -13.09
C SER A 141 2.63 -4.55 -13.81
N ASN A 142 2.33 -3.73 -14.83
CA ASN A 142 3.37 -3.01 -15.59
C ASN A 142 4.01 -1.90 -14.76
N ILE A 143 3.24 -1.22 -13.90
CA ILE A 143 3.77 -0.26 -12.92
C ILE A 143 4.70 -0.96 -11.92
N ALA A 144 4.29 -2.09 -11.36
CA ALA A 144 5.12 -2.86 -10.42
C ALA A 144 6.43 -3.35 -11.07
N LYS A 145 6.38 -3.81 -12.33
CA LYS A 145 7.59 -4.17 -13.11
C LYS A 145 8.50 -2.96 -13.34
N ALA A 146 7.93 -1.78 -13.64
CA ALA A 146 8.72 -0.55 -13.76
C ALA A 146 9.44 -0.19 -12.44
N LEU A 147 8.80 -0.40 -11.31
CA LEU A 147 9.44 -0.24 -9.99
C LEU A 147 10.54 -1.28 -9.77
N THR A 148 10.37 -2.51 -10.24
CA THR A 148 11.44 -3.53 -10.21
C THR A 148 12.66 -3.07 -11.04
N GLU A 149 12.46 -2.57 -12.24
CA GLU A 149 13.54 -1.99 -13.06
C GLU A 149 14.18 -0.77 -12.39
N LEU A 150 13.39 0.04 -11.68
CA LEU A 150 13.91 1.17 -10.90
C LEU A 150 14.88 0.69 -9.82
N ALA A 151 14.59 -0.41 -9.12
CA ALA A 151 15.47 -0.97 -8.11
C ALA A 151 16.84 -1.33 -8.70
N GLU A 152 16.85 -2.00 -9.85
CA GLU A 152 18.08 -2.33 -10.57
C GLU A 152 18.89 -1.08 -10.95
N ARG A 153 18.23 -0.05 -11.48
CA ARG A 153 18.87 1.22 -11.87
C ARG A 153 19.41 1.98 -10.66
N LYS A 154 18.66 2.02 -9.56
CA LYS A 154 19.15 2.61 -8.29
C LYS A 154 20.38 1.88 -7.79
N GLU A 155 20.40 0.55 -7.85
CA GLU A 155 21.54 -0.26 -7.44
C GLU A 155 22.78 -0.02 -8.34
N GLN A 156 22.57 0.03 -9.66
CA GLN A 156 23.63 0.36 -10.61
C GLN A 156 24.22 1.77 -10.37
N ALA A 157 23.34 2.75 -10.10
CA ALA A 157 23.77 4.11 -9.80
C ALA A 157 24.59 4.19 -8.50
N ARG A 158 24.17 3.49 -7.44
CA ARG A 158 24.95 3.38 -6.18
C ARG A 158 26.31 2.70 -6.39
N LYS A 159 26.35 1.61 -7.16
CA LYS A 159 27.61 0.94 -7.53
C LYS A 159 28.54 1.85 -8.33
N ALA A 160 27.98 2.78 -9.10
CA ALA A 160 28.74 3.80 -9.82
C ALA A 160 29.14 5.01 -8.93
N GLY A 161 28.93 4.96 -7.61
CA GLY A 161 29.28 6.00 -6.66
C GLY A 161 28.33 7.19 -6.59
N LYS A 162 27.13 7.08 -7.15
CA LYS A 162 26.10 8.12 -7.04
C LYS A 162 25.31 7.96 -5.75
N GLU A 163 24.99 9.07 -5.11
CA GLU A 163 24.05 9.11 -4.00
C GLU A 163 22.61 9.01 -4.56
N VAL A 164 21.98 7.87 -4.36
CA VAL A 164 20.63 7.60 -4.83
C VAL A 164 19.80 7.08 -3.65
N PRO A 165 18.68 7.75 -3.31
CA PRO A 165 17.85 7.35 -2.19
C PRO A 165 17.18 5.99 -2.45
N LEU A 166 16.80 5.31 -1.37
CA LEU A 166 15.90 4.15 -1.45
C LEU A 166 14.48 4.61 -1.78
N LEU A 167 13.66 3.71 -2.32
CA LEU A 167 12.21 3.91 -2.39
C LEU A 167 11.64 3.59 -1.02
N GLU A 168 10.92 4.56 -0.42
CA GLU A 168 10.49 4.47 0.99
C GLU A 168 8.97 4.34 1.13
N SER A 169 8.21 4.98 0.25
CA SER A 169 6.76 5.00 0.37
C SER A 169 6.07 4.76 -0.97
N ILE A 170 5.08 3.87 -0.96
CA ILE A 170 4.16 3.64 -2.08
C ILE A 170 2.73 3.72 -1.56
N VAL A 171 1.97 4.67 -2.12
CA VAL A 171 0.54 4.82 -1.86
C VAL A 171 -0.20 4.59 -3.18
N CYS A 172 -0.91 3.47 -3.30
CA CYS A 172 -1.54 3.03 -4.54
C CYS A 172 -2.92 2.37 -4.26
N GLY A 173 -3.78 3.11 -3.54
CA GLY A 173 -5.15 2.70 -3.25
C GLY A 173 -6.12 2.98 -4.41
N ARG A 174 -7.30 2.35 -4.40
CA ARG A 174 -8.44 2.58 -5.32
C ARG A 174 -8.07 2.45 -6.80
N ASN A 175 -7.26 1.44 -7.14
CA ASN A 175 -6.76 1.21 -8.49
C ASN A 175 -7.28 -0.07 -9.14
N ARG A 176 -8.10 -0.87 -8.45
CA ARG A 176 -8.59 -2.17 -8.93
C ARG A 176 -7.45 -3.10 -9.34
N LEU A 177 -6.41 -3.17 -8.51
CA LEU A 177 -5.21 -3.96 -8.79
C LEU A 177 -5.46 -5.46 -8.79
N GLU A 178 -6.43 -5.92 -8.02
CA GLU A 178 -6.92 -7.29 -7.93
C GLU A 178 -5.79 -8.33 -7.75
N ASN A 179 -6.11 -9.61 -7.68
CA ASN A 179 -5.10 -10.68 -7.55
C ASN A 179 -4.12 -10.73 -8.74
N GLY A 180 -4.59 -10.32 -9.93
CA GLY A 180 -3.83 -10.45 -11.18
C GLY A 180 -2.51 -9.67 -11.23
N SER A 181 -2.35 -8.64 -10.40
CA SER A 181 -1.11 -7.87 -10.34
C SER A 181 -0.23 -8.20 -9.13
N MET A 182 -0.70 -8.99 -8.18
CA MET A 182 -0.01 -9.17 -6.89
C MET A 182 1.33 -9.88 -6.99
N GLN A 183 1.53 -10.74 -7.97
CA GLN A 183 2.85 -11.34 -8.20
C GLN A 183 3.90 -10.28 -8.56
N ALA A 184 3.56 -9.33 -9.43
CA ALA A 184 4.47 -8.25 -9.79
C ALA A 184 4.71 -7.28 -8.63
N TRP A 185 3.66 -6.94 -7.86
CA TRP A 185 3.78 -6.08 -6.68
C TRP A 185 4.60 -6.73 -5.57
N ALA A 186 4.41 -8.02 -5.28
CA ALA A 186 5.21 -8.74 -4.31
C ALA A 186 6.71 -8.68 -4.67
N HIS A 187 7.05 -8.94 -5.92
CA HIS A 187 8.43 -8.85 -6.38
C HIS A 187 8.99 -7.41 -6.31
N ALA A 188 8.19 -6.40 -6.66
CA ALA A 188 8.61 -5.00 -6.50
C ALA A 188 8.92 -4.65 -5.04
N TYR A 189 8.09 -5.09 -4.08
CA TYR A 189 8.36 -4.88 -2.66
C TYR A 189 9.56 -5.67 -2.15
N GLU A 190 9.76 -6.90 -2.63
CA GLU A 190 10.94 -7.71 -2.30
C GLU A 190 12.25 -6.98 -2.69
N VAL A 191 12.35 -6.50 -3.93
CA VAL A 191 13.59 -5.84 -4.41
C VAL A 191 13.83 -4.46 -3.79
N HIS A 192 12.78 -3.80 -3.31
CA HIS A 192 12.86 -2.52 -2.60
C HIS A 192 12.87 -2.67 -1.07
N ALA A 193 12.83 -3.87 -0.53
CA ALA A 193 12.58 -4.16 0.88
C ALA A 193 13.48 -3.39 1.87
N ALA A 194 14.73 -3.14 1.50
CA ALA A 194 15.68 -2.38 2.33
C ALA A 194 15.25 -0.93 2.60
N GLY A 195 14.42 -0.36 1.71
CA GLY A 195 13.98 1.04 1.79
C GLY A 195 12.54 1.21 2.25
N ILE A 196 11.68 0.24 1.99
CA ILE A 196 10.23 0.36 2.22
C ILE A 196 9.90 0.57 3.70
N ARG A 197 9.23 1.70 3.97
CA ARG A 197 8.74 2.13 5.28
C ARG A 197 7.22 2.27 5.32
N SER A 198 6.59 2.67 4.21
CA SER A 198 5.15 2.89 4.15
C SER A 198 4.55 2.28 2.88
N VAL A 199 3.54 1.45 3.06
CA VAL A 199 2.75 0.84 1.99
C VAL A 199 1.28 1.04 2.28
N LYS A 200 0.56 1.71 1.36
CA LYS A 200 -0.88 1.87 1.42
C LYS A 200 -1.48 1.40 0.09
N MET A 201 -2.27 0.32 0.15
CA MET A 201 -2.93 -0.29 -1.02
C MET A 201 -4.40 -0.56 -0.70
N THR A 202 -5.07 0.45 -0.15
CA THR A 202 -6.48 0.36 0.24
C THR A 202 -7.40 0.20 -0.96
N GLN A 203 -8.51 -0.49 -0.79
CA GLN A 203 -9.62 -0.55 -1.76
C GLN A 203 -9.17 -0.96 -3.19
N ASN A 204 -8.43 -2.04 -3.30
CA ASN A 204 -7.91 -2.53 -4.58
C ASN A 204 -8.60 -3.79 -5.12
N GLY A 205 -9.57 -4.35 -4.39
CA GLY A 205 -10.26 -5.60 -4.75
C GLY A 205 -9.32 -6.82 -4.72
N ILE A 206 -8.28 -6.78 -3.89
CA ILE A 206 -7.35 -7.89 -3.71
C ILE A 206 -8.02 -8.92 -2.81
N ARG A 207 -8.10 -10.17 -3.26
CA ARG A 207 -8.66 -11.28 -2.49
C ARG A 207 -7.58 -12.00 -1.70
N GLN A 208 -7.99 -12.92 -0.83
CA GLN A 208 -7.13 -13.62 0.14
C GLN A 208 -5.87 -14.27 -0.47
N GLU A 209 -5.94 -14.79 -1.70
CA GLU A 209 -4.79 -15.38 -2.37
C GLU A 209 -3.76 -14.31 -2.74
N GLY A 210 -4.23 -13.17 -3.30
CA GLY A 210 -3.39 -12.02 -3.64
C GLY A 210 -2.77 -11.39 -2.39
N ILE A 211 -3.55 -11.20 -1.34
CA ILE A 211 -3.07 -10.73 -0.03
C ILE A 211 -2.00 -11.66 0.53
N SER A 212 -2.28 -12.98 0.55
CA SER A 212 -1.31 -13.96 1.07
C SER A 212 0.00 -13.94 0.28
N HIS A 213 -0.06 -13.82 -1.03
CA HIS A 213 1.13 -13.73 -1.89
C HIS A 213 1.90 -12.43 -1.63
N LEU A 214 1.20 -11.27 -1.61
CA LEU A 214 1.80 -9.97 -1.34
C LEU A 214 2.56 -9.93 0.00
N LEU A 215 1.94 -10.49 1.05
CA LEU A 215 2.52 -10.55 2.38
C LEU A 215 3.71 -11.50 2.45
N LYS A 216 3.54 -12.75 1.98
CA LYS A 216 4.53 -13.83 2.16
C LYS A 216 5.71 -13.73 1.20
N GLU A 217 5.53 -13.26 -0.02
CA GLU A 217 6.61 -13.21 -1.02
C GLU A 217 7.21 -11.80 -1.17
N GLY A 218 6.47 -10.76 -0.81
CA GLY A 218 6.92 -9.37 -0.93
C GLY A 218 7.25 -8.73 0.43
N LEU A 219 6.21 -8.31 1.14
CA LEU A 219 6.32 -7.43 2.30
C LEU A 219 7.04 -8.07 3.51
N ARG A 220 7.07 -9.40 3.64
CA ARG A 220 7.86 -10.09 4.68
C ARG A 220 9.33 -9.64 4.74
N HIS A 221 9.87 -9.18 3.63
CA HIS A 221 11.27 -8.77 3.50
C HIS A 221 11.51 -7.32 3.95
N ALA A 222 10.46 -6.50 4.08
CA ALA A 222 10.52 -5.07 4.41
C ALA A 222 10.67 -4.82 5.93
N ARG A 223 11.83 -5.12 6.50
CA ARG A 223 12.08 -5.04 7.95
C ARG A 223 11.99 -3.63 8.53
N ALA A 224 12.10 -2.60 7.70
CA ALA A 224 11.97 -1.20 8.08
C ALA A 224 10.53 -0.67 7.96
N LEU A 225 9.54 -1.55 7.67
CA LEU A 225 8.15 -1.16 7.49
C LEU A 225 7.59 -0.53 8.77
N GLU A 226 7.08 0.69 8.63
CA GLU A 226 6.51 1.51 9.70
C GLU A 226 4.98 1.62 9.57
N VAL A 227 4.48 1.66 8.32
CA VAL A 227 3.05 1.80 8.02
C VAL A 227 2.64 0.77 6.99
N LEU A 228 1.66 -0.06 7.33
CA LEU A 228 0.98 -0.96 6.41
C LEU A 228 -0.52 -0.69 6.45
N ASP A 229 -1.09 -0.29 5.32
CA ASP A 229 -2.53 -0.04 5.18
C ASP A 229 -3.06 -0.78 3.96
N LEU A 230 -3.82 -1.85 4.23
CA LEU A 230 -4.44 -2.73 3.25
C LEU A 230 -5.97 -2.78 3.42
N GLN A 231 -6.57 -1.78 4.07
CA GLN A 231 -8.01 -1.69 4.32
C GLN A 231 -8.83 -1.86 3.03
N ASP A 232 -10.05 -2.33 3.18
CA ASP A 232 -11.02 -2.53 2.07
C ASP A 232 -10.43 -3.46 0.96
N ASN A 233 -9.88 -4.60 1.41
CA ASN A 233 -9.49 -5.75 0.60
C ASN A 233 -9.98 -7.03 1.31
N THR A 234 -9.96 -8.17 0.63
CA THR A 234 -10.49 -9.40 1.21
C THR A 234 -9.37 -10.27 1.79
N PHE A 235 -9.29 -10.39 3.09
CA PHE A 235 -8.33 -11.27 3.78
C PHE A 235 -8.88 -12.65 4.05
N THR A 236 -10.06 -12.73 4.64
CA THR A 236 -10.61 -13.96 5.25
C THR A 236 -9.63 -14.58 6.27
N VAL A 237 -9.92 -15.76 6.78
CA VAL A 237 -8.98 -16.51 7.64
C VAL A 237 -7.65 -16.80 6.93
N THR A 238 -7.65 -16.95 5.60
CA THR A 238 -6.46 -17.24 4.80
C THR A 238 -5.47 -16.07 4.80
N GLY A 239 -5.94 -14.86 4.47
CA GLY A 239 -5.12 -13.64 4.51
C GLY A 239 -4.70 -13.27 5.94
N SER A 240 -5.59 -13.45 6.92
CA SER A 240 -5.28 -13.25 8.35
C SER A 240 -4.17 -14.18 8.83
N THR A 241 -4.19 -15.45 8.41
CA THR A 241 -3.12 -16.43 8.69
C THR A 241 -1.79 -16.01 8.03
N ALA A 242 -1.86 -15.50 6.80
CA ALA A 242 -0.67 -14.97 6.12
C ALA A 242 -0.10 -13.78 6.88
N LEU A 243 -0.94 -12.81 7.30
CA LEU A 243 -0.53 -11.65 8.08
C LEU A 243 0.11 -12.07 9.41
N ALA A 244 -0.56 -12.94 10.16
CA ALA A 244 -0.04 -13.47 11.43
C ALA A 244 1.34 -14.12 11.26
N SER A 245 1.60 -14.80 10.14
CA SER A 245 2.88 -15.45 9.87
C SER A 245 4.05 -14.49 9.58
N VAL A 246 3.77 -13.25 9.18
CA VAL A 246 4.81 -12.29 8.75
C VAL A 246 4.91 -11.05 9.63
N VAL A 247 3.87 -10.68 10.37
CA VAL A 247 3.80 -9.42 11.13
C VAL A 247 4.96 -9.27 12.11
N GLY A 248 5.38 -10.33 12.77
CA GLY A 248 6.55 -10.35 13.65
C GLY A 248 7.89 -10.06 12.96
N GLY A 249 7.93 -10.02 11.62
CA GLY A 249 9.09 -9.62 10.83
C GLY A 249 9.26 -8.09 10.68
N TRP A 250 8.32 -7.28 11.18
CA TRP A 250 8.31 -5.82 11.06
C TRP A 250 8.51 -5.11 12.40
N PRO A 251 9.72 -5.11 12.98
CA PRO A 251 9.98 -4.53 14.31
C PRO A 251 9.85 -3.02 14.37
N SER A 252 9.71 -2.35 13.23
CA SER A 252 9.51 -0.90 13.14
C SER A 252 8.06 -0.50 12.89
N LEU A 253 7.14 -1.47 12.81
CA LEU A 253 5.73 -1.22 12.52
C LEU A 253 5.11 -0.33 13.61
N ARG A 254 4.46 0.74 13.17
CA ARG A 254 3.73 1.72 14.00
C ARG A 254 2.24 1.72 13.71
N GLU A 255 1.87 1.56 12.44
CA GLU A 255 0.47 1.55 12.01
C GLU A 255 0.18 0.29 11.21
N LEU A 256 -0.88 -0.44 11.59
CA LEU A 256 -1.44 -1.56 10.86
C LEU A 256 -2.92 -1.29 10.58
N GLY A 257 -3.26 -1.10 9.31
CA GLY A 257 -4.63 -0.90 8.83
C GLY A 257 -5.08 -2.11 8.02
N VAL A 258 -6.05 -2.85 8.55
CA VAL A 258 -6.74 -3.98 7.92
C VAL A 258 -8.25 -3.91 8.21
N GLY A 259 -8.81 -2.69 8.34
CA GLY A 259 -10.24 -2.46 8.45
C GLY A 259 -10.98 -2.87 7.18
N ASP A 260 -12.22 -3.31 7.30
CA ASP A 260 -13.07 -3.79 6.20
C ASP A 260 -12.37 -4.86 5.32
N CYS A 261 -11.87 -5.91 6.00
CA CYS A 261 -11.06 -6.95 5.35
C CYS A 261 -11.62 -8.37 5.53
N LEU A 262 -12.77 -8.53 6.17
CA LEU A 262 -13.38 -9.83 6.47
C LEU A 262 -12.39 -10.76 7.21
N LEU A 263 -11.77 -10.26 8.29
CA LEU A 263 -10.80 -11.05 9.06
C LEU A 263 -11.44 -12.27 9.72
N SER A 264 -12.73 -12.17 10.08
CA SER A 264 -13.50 -13.07 10.92
C SER A 264 -13.01 -13.16 12.37
N ALA A 265 -13.80 -13.77 13.25
CA ALA A 265 -13.43 -13.99 14.65
C ALA A 265 -12.09 -14.74 14.77
N ARG A 266 -11.91 -15.81 13.99
CA ARG A 266 -10.68 -16.63 14.03
C ARG A 266 -9.47 -15.91 13.47
N GLY A 267 -9.65 -15.14 12.40
CA GLY A 267 -8.58 -14.34 11.81
C GLY A 267 -8.10 -13.27 12.78
N GLY A 268 -9.04 -12.58 13.44
CA GLY A 268 -8.74 -11.60 14.49
C GLY A 268 -7.91 -12.20 15.62
N ILE A 269 -8.30 -13.38 16.14
CA ILE A 269 -7.55 -14.12 17.17
C ILE A 269 -6.11 -14.41 16.69
N LYS A 270 -5.92 -14.92 15.47
CA LYS A 270 -4.58 -15.24 14.93
C LYS A 270 -3.68 -14.02 14.85
N VAL A 271 -4.21 -12.90 14.35
CA VAL A 271 -3.45 -11.65 14.25
C VAL A 271 -3.09 -11.12 15.64
N ALA A 272 -4.04 -11.11 16.58
CA ALA A 272 -3.78 -10.68 17.96
C ALA A 272 -2.72 -11.54 18.66
N GLN A 273 -2.78 -12.87 18.49
CA GLN A 273 -1.79 -13.81 19.05
C GLN A 273 -0.39 -13.57 18.46
N ALA A 274 -0.29 -13.32 17.15
CA ALA A 274 1.00 -13.01 16.53
C ALA A 274 1.59 -11.69 17.05
N LEU A 275 0.76 -10.68 17.30
CA LEU A 275 1.17 -9.42 17.91
C LEU A 275 1.59 -9.61 19.38
N ALA A 276 0.95 -10.55 20.10
CA ALA A 276 1.30 -10.88 21.48
C ALA A 276 2.67 -11.59 21.63
N GLU A 277 3.32 -12.00 20.52
CA GLU A 277 4.69 -12.52 20.56
C GLU A 277 5.76 -11.46 20.93
N GLY A 278 5.40 -10.18 21.04
CA GLY A 278 6.27 -9.10 21.52
C GLY A 278 7.32 -8.65 20.51
N LYS A 279 7.09 -8.84 19.22
CA LYS A 279 8.04 -8.43 18.17
C LYS A 279 7.73 -7.05 17.56
N ASN A 280 6.56 -6.46 17.91
CA ASN A 280 6.01 -5.25 17.33
C ASN A 280 5.81 -4.15 18.38
N GLU A 281 6.79 -3.94 19.27
CA GLU A 281 6.68 -3.02 20.42
C GLU A 281 6.38 -1.56 20.05
N LYS A 282 6.59 -1.19 18.78
CA LYS A 282 6.38 0.18 18.27
C LYS A 282 4.99 0.42 17.69
N VAL A 283 4.13 -0.58 17.67
CA VAL A 283 2.76 -0.41 17.15
C VAL A 283 2.00 0.59 18.02
N GLU A 284 1.57 1.67 17.38
CA GLU A 284 0.84 2.79 17.95
C GLU A 284 -0.65 2.74 17.60
N THR A 285 -0.96 2.28 16.39
CA THR A 285 -2.33 2.30 15.85
C THR A 285 -2.68 0.97 15.17
N LEU A 286 -3.82 0.40 15.55
CA LEU A 286 -4.45 -0.73 14.89
C LEU A 286 -5.81 -0.30 14.33
N ARG A 287 -6.03 -0.43 13.02
CA ARG A 287 -7.34 -0.20 12.38
C ARG A 287 -7.93 -1.53 12.00
N LEU A 288 -8.98 -1.94 12.72
CA LEU A 288 -9.60 -3.27 12.65
C LEU A 288 -11.12 -3.19 12.49
N GLN A 289 -11.67 -2.02 12.21
CA GLN A 289 -13.10 -1.80 12.04
C GLN A 289 -13.68 -2.66 10.90
N TYR A 290 -14.95 -3.04 11.00
CA TYR A 290 -15.70 -3.80 10.00
C TYR A 290 -15.05 -5.13 9.57
N ASN A 291 -14.72 -5.99 10.54
CA ASN A 291 -13.97 -7.23 10.27
C ASN A 291 -14.61 -8.52 10.82
N GLU A 292 -15.83 -8.45 11.34
CA GLU A 292 -16.49 -9.58 12.00
C GLU A 292 -15.66 -10.13 13.19
N ILE A 293 -14.94 -9.25 13.87
CA ILE A 293 -14.15 -9.58 15.07
C ILE A 293 -15.11 -9.80 16.24
N SER A 294 -14.96 -10.95 16.94
CA SER A 294 -15.77 -11.30 18.11
C SER A 294 -15.20 -10.78 19.43
N ALA A 295 -15.99 -10.86 20.50
CA ALA A 295 -15.53 -10.58 21.87
C ALA A 295 -14.27 -11.38 22.25
N ALA A 296 -14.19 -12.64 21.81
CA ALA A 296 -12.99 -13.48 22.02
C ALA A 296 -11.75 -12.89 21.33
N SER A 297 -11.90 -12.31 20.15
CA SER A 297 -10.80 -11.62 19.45
C SER A 297 -10.37 -10.34 20.19
N VAL A 298 -11.32 -9.51 20.64
CA VAL A 298 -11.04 -8.29 21.43
C VAL A 298 -10.24 -8.65 22.69
N LYS A 299 -10.60 -9.73 23.38
CA LYS A 299 -9.86 -10.24 24.53
C LYS A 299 -8.40 -10.59 24.19
N GLN A 300 -8.11 -11.12 23.00
CA GLN A 300 -6.74 -11.41 22.56
C GLN A 300 -5.99 -10.11 22.21
N PHE A 301 -6.64 -9.11 21.60
CA PHE A 301 -6.04 -7.80 21.37
C PHE A 301 -5.74 -7.08 22.68
N LEU A 302 -6.63 -7.15 23.68
CA LEU A 302 -6.37 -6.65 25.04
C LEU A 302 -5.14 -7.34 25.65
N HIS A 303 -5.03 -8.66 25.53
CA HIS A 303 -3.86 -9.39 26.02
C HIS A 303 -2.59 -8.90 25.34
N ALA A 304 -2.57 -8.78 24.01
CA ALA A 304 -1.43 -8.23 23.27
C ALA A 304 -1.10 -6.79 23.71
N ALA A 305 -2.12 -5.94 23.87
CA ALA A 305 -1.96 -4.56 24.34
C ALA A 305 -1.31 -4.49 25.74
N LYS A 306 -1.73 -5.36 26.68
CA LYS A 306 -1.21 -5.40 28.05
C LYS A 306 0.22 -5.97 28.13
N THR A 307 0.61 -6.89 27.22
CA THR A 307 1.85 -7.67 27.38
C THR A 307 2.94 -7.39 26.35
N ALA A 308 2.58 -6.92 25.16
CA ALA A 308 3.48 -6.93 24.00
C ALA A 308 3.49 -5.64 23.18
N LEU A 309 2.48 -4.78 23.32
CA LEU A 309 2.34 -3.55 22.54
C LEU A 309 2.38 -2.30 23.45
N PRO A 310 3.52 -1.98 24.05
CA PRO A 310 3.63 -0.88 25.01
C PRO A 310 3.33 0.50 24.39
N ALA A 311 3.55 0.67 23.08
CA ALA A 311 3.31 1.93 22.37
C ALA A 311 1.88 2.07 21.84
N LEU A 312 1.02 1.04 21.97
CA LEU A 312 -0.35 1.09 21.45
C LEU A 312 -1.15 2.19 22.15
N ARG A 313 -1.70 3.10 21.38
CA ARG A 313 -2.47 4.26 21.84
C ARG A 313 -3.85 4.39 21.18
N ARG A 314 -4.01 3.80 19.99
CA ARG A 314 -5.26 3.84 19.23
C ARG A 314 -5.62 2.47 18.69
N ILE A 315 -6.87 2.05 18.86
CA ILE A 315 -7.43 0.87 18.19
C ILE A 315 -8.83 1.21 17.67
N GLU A 316 -9.10 0.89 16.41
CA GLU A 316 -10.39 1.11 15.76
C GLU A 316 -11.10 -0.23 15.62
N LEU A 317 -12.27 -0.36 16.23
CA LEU A 317 -13.02 -1.60 16.38
C LEU A 317 -14.49 -1.49 15.96
N ASN A 318 -14.98 -0.31 15.54
CA ASN A 318 -16.38 -0.13 15.15
C ASN A 318 -16.82 -1.11 14.05
N GLY A 319 -18.10 -1.44 13.95
CA GLY A 319 -18.66 -2.33 12.93
C GLY A 319 -18.21 -3.79 13.05
N ASN A 320 -17.85 -4.25 14.25
CA ASN A 320 -17.50 -5.64 14.54
C ASN A 320 -18.60 -6.35 15.35
N LYS A 321 -18.45 -7.65 15.61
CA LYS A 321 -19.46 -8.52 16.22
C LYS A 321 -19.14 -8.78 17.69
N PHE A 322 -19.47 -7.81 18.54
CA PHE A 322 -19.39 -7.92 20.00
C PHE A 322 -20.24 -6.82 20.67
N GLU A 323 -20.53 -6.94 21.94
CA GLU A 323 -21.25 -5.92 22.70
C GLU A 323 -20.29 -4.86 23.27
N GLU A 324 -20.71 -3.58 23.26
CA GLU A 324 -19.87 -2.48 23.80
C GLU A 324 -19.52 -2.66 25.29
N GLU A 325 -20.44 -3.27 26.05
CA GLU A 325 -20.31 -3.53 27.48
C GLU A 325 -19.40 -4.70 27.83
N GLU A 326 -18.80 -5.38 26.87
CA GLU A 326 -17.86 -6.47 27.13
C GLU A 326 -16.71 -6.02 28.04
N ASP A 327 -16.40 -6.84 29.04
CA ASP A 327 -15.32 -6.59 29.99
C ASP A 327 -13.99 -6.30 29.28
N SER A 328 -13.72 -7.00 28.16
CA SER A 328 -12.49 -6.81 27.37
C SER A 328 -12.42 -5.47 26.66
N VAL A 329 -13.55 -4.91 26.24
CA VAL A 329 -13.64 -3.58 25.64
C VAL A 329 -13.43 -2.50 26.72
N THR A 330 -14.10 -2.65 27.87
CA THR A 330 -13.95 -1.76 29.02
C THR A 330 -12.50 -1.72 29.50
N ASP A 331 -11.88 -2.88 29.72
CA ASP A 331 -10.48 -3.01 30.15
C ASP A 331 -9.50 -2.39 29.13
N LEU A 332 -9.79 -2.53 27.81
CA LEU A 332 -8.95 -1.95 26.77
C LEU A 332 -9.08 -0.41 26.74
N ARG A 333 -10.29 0.10 26.94
CA ARG A 333 -10.55 1.55 27.04
C ARG A 333 -9.79 2.14 28.22
N GLU A 334 -9.90 1.54 29.41
CA GLU A 334 -9.17 1.98 30.62
C GLU A 334 -7.64 1.94 30.41
N LEU A 335 -7.12 0.90 29.79
CA LEU A 335 -5.69 0.80 29.48
C LEU A 335 -5.20 1.95 28.60
N LEU A 336 -5.95 2.27 27.54
CA LEU A 336 -5.56 3.33 26.58
C LEU A 336 -5.74 4.74 27.19
N GLU A 337 -6.75 4.93 28.06
CA GLU A 337 -6.93 6.18 28.83
C GLU A 337 -5.77 6.38 29.80
N ALA A 338 -5.38 5.37 30.56
CA ALA A 338 -4.23 5.45 31.47
C ALA A 338 -2.92 5.81 30.72
N ARG A 339 -2.72 5.22 29.53
CA ARG A 339 -1.58 5.58 28.66
C ARG A 339 -1.64 7.01 28.14
N LYS A 340 -2.83 7.50 27.81
CA LYS A 340 -3.04 8.90 27.41
C LYS A 340 -2.72 9.85 28.53
N GLU A 341 -3.12 9.55 29.77
CA GLU A 341 -2.78 10.35 30.94
C GLU A 341 -1.28 10.40 31.21
N GLU A 342 -0.56 9.28 30.97
CA GLU A 342 0.89 9.19 31.21
C GLU A 342 1.73 9.81 30.09
N HIS A 343 1.33 9.64 28.82
CA HIS A 343 2.15 9.94 27.66
C HIS A 343 1.55 10.96 26.68
N GLY A 344 0.25 11.27 26.79
CA GLY A 344 -0.44 12.20 25.92
C GLY A 344 0.04 13.64 26.12
N LYS A 345 -0.06 14.43 25.06
CA LYS A 345 0.27 15.86 25.06
C LYS A 345 -1.00 16.68 24.89
N GLU A 346 -0.97 17.91 25.40
CA GLU A 346 -2.12 18.81 25.33
C GLU A 346 -2.55 19.17 23.89
N ASP A 347 -1.59 19.11 22.94
CA ASP A 347 -1.82 19.39 21.51
C ASP A 347 -2.06 18.11 20.66
N ASP A 348 -2.16 16.91 21.26
CA ASP A 348 -2.43 15.69 20.53
C ASP A 348 -3.85 15.75 19.91
N PRO A 349 -4.03 15.34 18.64
CA PRO A 349 -5.36 15.22 18.04
C PRO A 349 -6.28 14.29 18.87
N GLU A 350 -7.57 14.62 18.94
CA GLU A 350 -8.53 13.82 19.72
C GLU A 350 -8.61 12.36 19.27
N ASP A 351 -8.47 12.11 17.97
CA ASP A 351 -8.51 10.80 17.34
C ASP A 351 -7.20 10.00 17.43
N MET A 352 -6.17 10.54 18.08
CA MET A 352 -4.88 9.86 18.24
C MET A 352 -4.89 8.78 19.31
N TRP A 353 -5.84 8.83 20.26
CA TRP A 353 -5.89 7.98 21.44
C TRP A 353 -7.22 7.24 21.58
N GLY A 354 -7.20 6.12 22.30
CA GLY A 354 -8.39 5.40 22.73
C GLY A 354 -8.94 4.43 21.68
N ILE A 355 -10.21 4.08 21.86
CA ILE A 355 -11.03 3.30 20.91
C ILE A 355 -11.86 4.30 20.10
N ASP A 356 -12.21 3.96 18.86
CA ASP A 356 -13.17 4.70 18.04
C ASP A 356 -14.59 4.65 18.65
N GLU A 357 -15.52 5.43 18.10
CA GLU A 357 -16.93 5.39 18.49
C GLU A 357 -17.54 4.05 18.05
N LEU A 358 -18.17 3.32 18.97
CA LEU A 358 -18.68 1.96 18.77
C LEU A 358 -20.20 2.00 18.55
N ASP A 359 -20.68 2.69 17.51
CA ASP A 359 -22.10 2.93 17.22
C ASP A 359 -22.69 2.00 16.14
N GLU A 360 -21.86 1.20 15.47
CA GLU A 360 -22.26 0.28 14.39
C GLU A 360 -21.87 -1.18 14.70
N LEU A 361 -21.84 -1.57 15.99
CA LEU A 361 -21.58 -2.96 16.38
C LEU A 361 -22.72 -3.89 16.01
N GLU A 362 -22.41 -5.12 15.66
CA GLU A 362 -23.35 -6.20 15.35
C GLU A 362 -23.35 -7.25 16.45
N GLU A 363 -24.50 -7.92 16.67
CA GLU A 363 -24.59 -9.04 17.58
C GLU A 363 -23.91 -10.29 16.98
N GLU A 364 -23.17 -11.02 17.82
CA GLU A 364 -22.56 -12.30 17.44
C GLU A 364 -23.65 -13.37 17.28
N SER A 365 -23.72 -14.09 16.15
CA SER A 365 -24.72 -15.15 15.93
C SER A 365 -24.09 -16.53 16.00
N ASP A 366 -24.73 -17.46 16.77
CA ASP A 366 -24.28 -18.84 16.95
C ASP A 366 -24.16 -19.64 15.63
N GLU A 367 -24.96 -19.27 14.59
CA GLU A 367 -24.97 -19.95 13.30
C GLU A 367 -23.68 -19.67 12.47
N GLU A 368 -23.09 -18.48 12.62
CA GLU A 368 -21.87 -18.11 11.87
C GLU A 368 -20.63 -18.84 12.39
N GLU A 369 -20.56 -19.18 13.67
CA GLU A 369 -19.45 -20.00 14.20
C GLU A 369 -19.45 -21.41 13.57
N GLU A 370 -20.60 -22.00 13.28
CA GLU A 370 -20.71 -23.32 12.66
C GLU A 370 -20.32 -23.27 11.16
N GLU A 371 -20.70 -22.22 10.42
CA GLU A 371 -20.33 -22.04 9.01
C GLU A 371 -18.80 -21.82 8.86
N GLU A 372 -18.15 -21.04 9.72
CA GLU A 372 -16.70 -20.84 9.70
C GLU A 372 -15.94 -22.17 9.97
N VAL A 373 -16.48 -23.07 10.82
CA VAL A 373 -15.90 -24.39 11.05
C VAL A 373 -15.99 -25.28 9.81
N GLU A 374 -17.05 -25.18 9.05
CA GLU A 374 -17.26 -25.95 7.83
C GLU A 374 -16.36 -25.46 6.68
N GLU A 375 -16.23 -24.14 6.50
CA GLU A 375 -15.34 -23.55 5.50
C GLU A 375 -13.86 -23.88 5.75
N GLU A 376 -13.41 -23.85 7.00
CA GLU A 376 -12.02 -24.22 7.34
C GLU A 376 -11.74 -25.70 7.06
N LYS A 377 -12.73 -26.55 7.23
CA LYS A 377 -12.61 -27.98 6.89
C LYS A 377 -12.48 -28.18 5.38
N ILE A 378 -13.28 -27.45 4.59
CA ILE A 378 -13.23 -27.49 3.13
C ILE A 378 -11.88 -26.96 2.61
N VAL A 379 -11.35 -25.89 3.19
CA VAL A 379 -10.04 -25.32 2.81
C VAL A 379 -8.91 -26.30 3.16
N LYS A 380 -8.90 -26.88 4.35
CA LYS A 380 -7.90 -27.88 4.77
C LYS A 380 -7.94 -29.15 3.90
N ASP A 381 -9.13 -29.61 3.58
CA ASP A 381 -9.29 -30.80 2.73
C ASP A 381 -8.87 -30.50 1.28
N THR A 382 -9.09 -29.27 0.79
CA THR A 382 -8.65 -28.85 -0.53
C THR A 382 -7.13 -28.67 -0.61
N GLU A 383 -6.49 -28.09 0.40
CA GLU A 383 -5.03 -27.98 0.50
C GLU A 383 -4.37 -29.36 0.62
N LYS A 384 -4.97 -30.27 1.38
CA LYS A 384 -4.48 -31.64 1.52
C LYS A 384 -4.59 -32.41 0.20
N ALA A 385 -5.72 -32.28 -0.51
CA ALA A 385 -5.91 -32.88 -1.83
C ALA A 385 -4.97 -32.27 -2.91
N ALA A 386 -4.64 -30.98 -2.81
CA ALA A 386 -3.68 -30.34 -3.69
C ALA A 386 -2.24 -30.84 -3.41
N ASN A 387 -1.86 -30.97 -2.15
CA ASN A 387 -0.56 -31.50 -1.74
C ASN A 387 -0.40 -32.99 -2.11
N GLU A 388 -1.46 -33.79 -1.97
CA GLU A 388 -1.46 -35.20 -2.39
C GLU A 388 -1.33 -35.34 -3.92
N LYS A 389 -1.95 -34.45 -4.71
CA LYS A 389 -1.77 -34.42 -6.18
C LYS A 389 -0.35 -34.04 -6.59
N VAL A 390 0.30 -33.11 -5.87
CA VAL A 390 1.70 -32.73 -6.15
C VAL A 390 2.65 -33.90 -5.80
N ALA A 391 2.42 -34.59 -4.70
CA ALA A 391 3.20 -35.77 -4.34
C ALA A 391 3.06 -36.92 -5.37
N HIS A 392 1.84 -37.14 -5.87
CA HIS A 392 1.61 -38.15 -6.93
C HIS A 392 2.24 -37.77 -8.27
N VAL A 393 2.33 -36.49 -8.64
CA VAL A 393 2.98 -36.02 -9.87
C VAL A 393 4.51 -36.16 -9.80
N ASP A 394 5.10 -36.03 -8.63
CA ASP A 394 6.53 -36.24 -8.43
C ASP A 394 6.90 -37.72 -8.42
N ASP A 395 6.05 -38.58 -7.85
CA ASP A 395 6.21 -40.05 -7.93
C ASP A 395 6.12 -40.58 -9.39
N ASP A 396 5.18 -40.08 -10.19
CA ASP A 396 5.08 -40.43 -11.62
C ASP A 396 6.31 -39.96 -12.42
N LYS A 397 6.91 -38.84 -12.10
CA LYS A 397 8.16 -38.38 -12.74
C LYS A 397 9.39 -39.21 -12.35
N GLU A 398 9.42 -39.77 -11.15
CA GLU A 398 10.47 -40.72 -10.74
C GLU A 398 10.30 -42.08 -11.42
N VAL A 399 9.06 -42.53 -11.57
CA VAL A 399 8.76 -43.79 -12.32
C VAL A 399 9.11 -43.64 -13.78
N ASP A 400 8.81 -42.53 -14.42
CA ASP A 400 9.19 -42.26 -15.82
C ASP A 400 10.73 -42.20 -16.01
N LYS A 401 11.47 -41.61 -15.07
CA LYS A 401 12.95 -41.61 -15.07
C LYS A 401 13.55 -43.02 -14.91
N LEU A 402 12.92 -43.87 -14.09
CA LEU A 402 13.32 -45.26 -13.93
C LEU A 402 13.03 -46.09 -15.21
N ALA A 403 11.89 -45.86 -15.86
CA ALA A 403 11.53 -46.51 -17.13
C ALA A 403 12.50 -46.13 -18.27
N GLU A 404 12.90 -44.82 -18.31
CA GLU A 404 13.90 -44.35 -19.30
C GLU A 404 15.32 -44.89 -19.02
N ALA A 405 15.68 -45.09 -17.76
CA ALA A 405 16.95 -45.69 -17.37
C ALA A 405 17.01 -47.20 -17.70
N LEU A 406 15.90 -47.91 -17.51
CA LEU A 406 15.78 -49.34 -17.86
C LEU A 406 15.72 -49.59 -19.36
N GLY A 407 15.14 -48.66 -20.12
CA GLY A 407 15.11 -48.73 -21.61
C GLY A 407 16.47 -48.50 -22.28
N LYS A 408 17.48 -47.98 -21.58
CA LYS A 408 18.85 -47.76 -22.10
C LYS A 408 19.82 -48.90 -21.78
N THR A 409 19.43 -49.88 -20.98
CA THR A 409 20.22 -51.07 -20.67
C THR A 409 19.72 -52.29 -21.43
N GLY A 410 19.52 -52.14 -22.74
CA GLY A 410 19.02 -53.18 -23.62
C GLY A 410 19.61 -54.58 -23.38
N LEU A 411 18.73 -55.48 -22.93
CA LEU A 411 18.80 -56.94 -23.03
C LEU A 411 17.47 -57.43 -23.55
#